data_86b5bec56cabbb074617858103b190c4
#
_entry.id   86b5bec56cabbb074617858103b190c4
#
_cell.length_a   1.000
_cell.length_b   1.000
_cell.length_c   1.000
_cell.angle_alpha   90.00
_cell.angle_beta   90.00
_cell.angle_gamma   90.00
#
_symmetry.space_group_name_H-M   'P 1'
#
loop_
_entity.id
_entity.type
_entity.pdbx_description
1 polymer ?
#
loop_
_entity_poly.entity_id
_entity_poly.type
_entity_poly.pdbx_seq_one_letter_code
_entity_poly.pdbx_strand_id
1 'polypeptide(L)'
;MSASRRPDRRIPDISAWLDHAFCTDPADRVAAEDAISRLYALLGEPPPQFVWVLSPNAAVPRLRPSPALSLEPVEARLATRVAALRERRRDLSPEARQTVKEAVAGLVRAAIPQTLGLHWYGQQDAYWVPPGSGDPELELWATLVRSCGWWWPREGVCVVAERPLAIRTEPSGSAYRLHSATGPAVVYPDGWGVHAWHGTRVPSWVIEDPTADRINREFNVEVRRCAVEHLGWAAYIEQAGLRLLSRAPDPGNPGCELQLYNLPPQKWHAPSRLLLAVNGSVERDGTRRRYGLRVPAEFDHPLDAAGWSYGLTGAQYARLQRRT
;
A
#
# COMPACT_ATOMS: atom_id res chain seq x y z
N MET A 1 -41.26 6.29 -29.11
CA MET A 1 -39.81 6.08 -28.92
C MET A 1 -39.59 5.80 -27.45
N SER A 2 -39.43 4.52 -27.11
CA SER A 2 -39.33 4.05 -25.74
C SER A 2 -37.83 4.14 -25.29
N ALA A 3 -37.56 4.98 -24.30
CA ALA A 3 -36.23 5.08 -23.71
C ALA A 3 -35.96 3.80 -22.88
N SER A 4 -35.10 2.95 -23.39
CA SER A 4 -34.59 1.79 -22.68
C SER A 4 -33.89 2.26 -21.41
N ARG A 5 -34.51 2.06 -20.24
CA ARG A 5 -33.84 2.19 -18.95
C ARG A 5 -32.71 1.19 -18.90
N ARG A 6 -31.45 1.68 -18.85
CA ARG A 6 -30.30 0.82 -18.49
C ARG A 6 -30.59 0.23 -17.12
N PRO A 7 -30.37 -1.08 -16.93
CA PRO A 7 -30.52 -1.70 -15.62
C PRO A 7 -29.56 -1.03 -14.64
N ASP A 8 -30.10 -0.67 -13.48
CA ASP A 8 -29.39 -0.12 -12.35
C ASP A 8 -28.27 -1.14 -11.96
N ARG A 9 -27.05 -0.88 -12.37
CA ARG A 9 -25.89 -1.71 -12.02
C ARG A 9 -25.59 -1.47 -10.54
N ARG A 10 -26.27 -2.21 -9.66
CA ARG A 10 -25.86 -2.28 -8.25
C ARG A 10 -24.40 -2.70 -8.20
N ILE A 11 -23.56 -1.85 -7.65
CA ILE A 11 -22.18 -2.23 -7.27
C ILE A 11 -22.35 -3.41 -6.32
N PRO A 12 -21.73 -4.58 -6.59
CA PRO A 12 -21.80 -5.71 -5.66
C PRO A 12 -21.37 -5.25 -4.27
N ASP A 13 -22.08 -5.69 -3.26
CA ASP A 13 -21.67 -5.45 -1.88
C ASP A 13 -20.32 -6.14 -1.64
N ILE A 14 -19.26 -5.34 -1.56
CA ILE A 14 -17.88 -5.81 -1.35
C ILE A 14 -17.56 -6.02 0.13
N SER A 15 -18.50 -5.72 1.04
CA SER A 15 -18.27 -5.79 2.48
C SER A 15 -17.82 -7.18 2.92
N ALA A 16 -18.46 -8.24 2.45
CA ALA A 16 -18.08 -9.61 2.80
C ALA A 16 -16.64 -9.98 2.38
N TRP A 17 -16.15 -9.45 1.26
CA TRP A 17 -14.74 -9.65 0.85
C TRP A 17 -13.78 -8.86 1.73
N LEU A 18 -14.15 -7.63 2.10
CA LEU A 18 -13.35 -6.78 2.99
C LEU A 18 -13.29 -7.38 4.39
N ASP A 19 -14.40 -7.90 4.91
CA ASP A 19 -14.47 -8.55 6.21
C ASP A 19 -13.48 -9.74 6.29
N HIS A 20 -13.37 -10.53 5.23
CA HIS A 20 -12.40 -11.61 5.18
C HIS A 20 -10.96 -11.11 5.00
N ALA A 21 -10.76 -10.13 4.10
CA ALA A 21 -9.43 -9.56 3.84
C ALA A 21 -8.83 -8.85 5.07
N PHE A 22 -9.67 -8.28 5.93
CA PHE A 22 -9.27 -7.53 7.12
C PHE A 22 -9.45 -8.32 8.42
N CYS A 23 -9.87 -9.58 8.35
CA CYS A 23 -10.07 -10.40 9.52
C CYS A 23 -8.79 -10.56 10.33
N THR A 24 -8.90 -10.31 11.64
CA THR A 24 -7.79 -10.43 12.60
C THR A 24 -8.06 -11.50 13.67
N ASP A 25 -9.15 -12.28 13.51
CA ASP A 25 -9.42 -13.40 14.38
C ASP A 25 -8.32 -14.47 14.27
N PRO A 26 -8.02 -15.22 15.32
CA PRO A 26 -7.06 -16.32 15.25
C PRO A 26 -7.36 -17.30 14.11
N ALA A 27 -6.31 -17.87 13.53
CA ALA A 27 -6.48 -18.84 12.46
C ALA A 27 -7.23 -20.09 12.93
N ASP A 28 -8.20 -20.55 12.14
CA ASP A 28 -8.78 -21.89 12.29
C ASP A 28 -7.86 -22.90 11.57
N ARG A 29 -6.88 -23.42 12.34
CA ARG A 29 -5.85 -24.31 11.81
C ARG A 29 -6.45 -25.60 11.26
N VAL A 30 -7.48 -26.15 11.91
CA VAL A 30 -8.09 -27.41 11.50
C VAL A 30 -8.77 -27.25 10.14
N ALA A 31 -9.58 -26.19 9.98
CA ALA A 31 -10.22 -25.92 8.69
C ALA A 31 -9.22 -25.58 7.59
N ALA A 32 -8.14 -24.85 7.90
CA ALA A 32 -7.09 -24.51 6.96
C ALA A 32 -6.33 -25.78 6.48
N GLU A 33 -5.91 -26.64 7.40
CA GLU A 33 -5.19 -27.88 7.10
C GLU A 33 -6.03 -28.87 6.28
N ASP A 34 -7.31 -29.01 6.62
CA ASP A 34 -8.25 -29.86 5.83
C ASP A 34 -8.38 -29.30 4.40
N ALA A 35 -8.65 -28.01 4.26
CA ALA A 35 -8.83 -27.41 2.94
C ALA A 35 -7.55 -27.50 2.08
N ILE A 36 -6.36 -27.23 2.65
CA ILE A 36 -5.08 -27.38 1.95
C ILE A 36 -4.85 -28.84 1.56
N SER A 37 -5.07 -29.79 2.47
CA SER A 37 -4.92 -31.23 2.19
C SER A 37 -5.79 -31.67 1.02
N ARG A 38 -7.02 -31.17 0.95
CA ARG A 38 -7.93 -31.45 -0.17
C ARG A 38 -7.46 -30.79 -1.48
N LEU A 39 -6.88 -29.60 -1.44
CA LEU A 39 -6.27 -29.00 -2.62
C LEU A 39 -5.08 -29.83 -3.13
N TYR A 40 -4.24 -30.36 -2.23
CA TYR A 40 -3.16 -31.28 -2.60
C TYR A 40 -3.72 -32.55 -3.22
N ALA A 41 -4.78 -33.14 -2.65
CA ALA A 41 -5.44 -34.31 -3.23
C ALA A 41 -5.98 -34.06 -4.65
N LEU A 42 -6.48 -32.85 -4.97
CA LEU A 42 -6.87 -32.48 -6.32
C LEU A 42 -5.70 -32.43 -7.31
N LEU A 43 -4.48 -32.33 -6.81
CA LEU A 43 -3.25 -32.42 -7.60
C LEU A 43 -2.69 -33.84 -7.69
N GLY A 44 -3.31 -34.83 -7.00
CA GLY A 44 -2.80 -36.18 -6.87
C GLY A 44 -1.67 -36.35 -5.86
N GLU A 45 -1.50 -35.32 -4.96
CA GLU A 45 -0.47 -35.32 -3.92
C GLU A 45 -1.02 -35.75 -2.57
N PRO A 46 -0.21 -36.40 -1.72
CA PRO A 46 -0.59 -36.66 -0.33
C PRO A 46 -0.70 -35.34 0.47
N PRO A 47 -1.41 -35.36 1.62
CA PRO A 47 -1.43 -34.22 2.51
C PRO A 47 -0.02 -33.76 2.89
N PRO A 48 0.29 -32.46 2.86
CA PRO A 48 1.61 -31.97 3.21
C PRO A 48 1.83 -31.96 4.73
N GLN A 49 3.09 -31.93 5.16
CA GLN A 49 3.43 -31.55 6.52
C GLN A 49 3.18 -30.07 6.72
N PHE A 50 2.41 -29.69 7.74
CA PHE A 50 2.13 -28.29 8.05
C PHE A 50 3.18 -27.69 8.98
N VAL A 51 3.65 -26.49 8.61
CA VAL A 51 4.56 -25.67 9.42
C VAL A 51 3.90 -24.33 9.68
N TRP A 52 3.34 -24.15 10.86
CA TRP A 52 2.75 -22.89 11.28
C TRP A 52 3.79 -21.90 11.76
N VAL A 53 3.67 -20.66 11.33
CA VAL A 53 4.51 -19.54 11.72
C VAL A 53 3.66 -18.35 12.18
N LEU A 54 4.21 -17.49 13.04
CA LEU A 54 3.46 -16.40 13.64
C LEU A 54 3.32 -15.18 12.71
N SER A 55 4.17 -15.08 11.69
CA SER A 55 4.10 -13.99 10.70
C SER A 55 4.66 -14.42 9.35
N PRO A 56 4.37 -13.69 8.26
CA PRO A 56 5.05 -13.89 6.97
C PRO A 56 6.57 -13.75 7.05
N ASN A 57 7.08 -12.89 7.93
CA ASN A 57 8.52 -12.72 8.13
C ASN A 57 9.15 -13.98 8.73
N ALA A 58 8.47 -14.66 9.64
CA ALA A 58 8.92 -15.91 10.23
C ALA A 58 8.89 -17.09 9.23
N ALA A 59 8.17 -16.96 8.11
CA ALA A 59 8.19 -17.93 7.03
C ALA A 59 9.48 -17.85 6.19
N VAL A 60 10.12 -16.68 6.06
CA VAL A 60 11.28 -16.46 5.17
C VAL A 60 12.39 -17.51 5.29
N PRO A 61 12.89 -17.84 6.50
CA PRO A 61 13.94 -18.85 6.63
C PRO A 61 13.46 -20.29 6.33
N ARG A 62 12.16 -20.53 6.31
CA ARG A 62 11.52 -21.82 5.98
C ARG A 62 11.29 -21.98 4.48
N LEU A 63 11.17 -20.87 3.78
CA LEU A 63 10.95 -20.78 2.33
C LEU A 63 12.30 -20.51 1.66
N ARG A 64 13.23 -21.45 1.75
CA ARG A 64 14.53 -21.30 1.09
C ARG A 64 14.32 -21.06 -0.39
N PRO A 65 14.98 -20.06 -1.01
CA PRO A 65 14.99 -19.93 -2.45
C PRO A 65 15.50 -21.24 -3.05
N SER A 66 14.73 -21.84 -3.94
CA SER A 66 15.29 -22.91 -4.78
C SER A 66 16.39 -22.28 -5.62
N PRO A 67 17.59 -22.89 -5.74
CA PRO A 67 18.64 -22.39 -6.61
C PRO A 67 18.25 -22.43 -8.09
N ALA A 68 17.17 -23.14 -8.46
CA ALA A 68 16.56 -23.09 -9.77
C ALA A 68 15.42 -22.09 -9.79
N LEU A 69 15.35 -21.24 -10.81
CA LEU A 69 14.23 -20.34 -11.13
C LEU A 69 12.93 -21.11 -11.47
N SER A 70 12.88 -22.40 -11.29
CA SER A 70 11.73 -23.26 -11.55
C SER A 70 10.82 -23.28 -10.34
N LEU A 71 9.54 -23.00 -10.57
CA LEU A 71 8.47 -23.27 -9.62
C LEU A 71 8.49 -24.75 -9.24
N GLU A 72 8.32 -25.06 -7.97
CA GLU A 72 8.12 -26.44 -7.55
C GLU A 72 6.84 -27.00 -8.20
N PRO A 73 6.80 -28.31 -8.55
CA PRO A 73 5.66 -28.90 -9.29
C PRO A 73 4.29 -28.62 -8.66
N VAL A 74 4.19 -28.67 -7.32
CA VAL A 74 2.96 -28.38 -6.58
C VAL A 74 2.55 -26.91 -6.76
N GLU A 75 3.48 -25.97 -6.63
CA GLU A 75 3.20 -24.54 -6.82
C GLU A 75 2.73 -24.24 -8.25
N ALA A 76 3.39 -24.77 -9.26
CA ALA A 76 3.05 -24.53 -10.66
C ALA A 76 1.66 -25.08 -10.99
N ARG A 77 1.36 -26.32 -10.56
CA ARG A 77 0.06 -26.96 -10.77
C ARG A 77 -1.06 -26.21 -10.05
N LEU A 78 -0.83 -25.78 -8.82
CA LEU A 78 -1.80 -25.00 -8.08
C LEU A 78 -2.04 -23.63 -8.72
N ALA A 79 -0.99 -22.95 -9.16
CA ALA A 79 -1.10 -21.68 -9.88
C ALA A 79 -1.92 -21.80 -11.18
N THR A 80 -1.73 -22.88 -11.92
CA THR A 80 -2.51 -23.19 -13.13
C THR A 80 -3.99 -23.39 -12.80
N ARG A 81 -4.31 -24.13 -11.75
CA ARG A 81 -5.71 -24.32 -11.30
C ARG A 81 -6.35 -22.99 -10.86
N VAL A 82 -5.63 -22.19 -10.07
CA VAL A 82 -6.12 -20.86 -9.64
C VAL A 82 -6.37 -19.95 -10.84
N ALA A 83 -5.48 -19.96 -11.84
CA ALA A 83 -5.70 -19.21 -13.09
C ALA A 83 -6.99 -19.65 -13.80
N ALA A 84 -7.21 -20.97 -13.94
CA ALA A 84 -8.41 -21.51 -14.55
C ALA A 84 -9.69 -21.19 -13.74
N LEU A 85 -9.61 -21.20 -12.41
CA LEU A 85 -10.73 -20.81 -11.55
C LEU A 85 -11.08 -19.32 -11.73
N ARG A 86 -10.08 -18.45 -11.74
CA ARG A 86 -10.25 -17.01 -11.95
C ARG A 86 -10.86 -16.70 -13.33
N GLU A 87 -10.48 -17.45 -14.35
CA GLU A 87 -10.99 -17.30 -15.72
C GLU A 87 -12.47 -17.70 -15.83
N ARG A 88 -12.88 -18.75 -15.14
CA ARG A 88 -14.29 -19.19 -15.08
C ARG A 88 -15.20 -18.19 -14.35
N ARG A 89 -14.63 -17.31 -13.52
CA ARG A 89 -15.34 -16.33 -12.72
C ARG A 89 -15.54 -15.00 -13.49
N ARG A 90 -16.47 -15.02 -14.46
CA ARG A 90 -16.90 -13.82 -15.23
C ARG A 90 -18.16 -13.16 -14.70
N ASP A 91 -18.68 -13.62 -13.59
CA ASP A 91 -19.93 -13.20 -12.96
C ASP A 91 -19.86 -11.80 -12.31
N LEU A 92 -18.68 -11.34 -11.89
CA LEU A 92 -18.48 -9.96 -11.46
C LEU A 92 -18.20 -9.05 -12.67
N SER A 93 -18.81 -7.85 -12.68
CA SER A 93 -18.42 -6.86 -13.67
C SER A 93 -16.92 -6.56 -13.59
N PRO A 94 -16.26 -6.21 -14.72
CA PRO A 94 -14.86 -5.84 -14.70
C PRO A 94 -14.57 -4.71 -13.69
N GLU A 95 -15.47 -3.74 -13.56
CA GLU A 95 -15.36 -2.61 -12.64
C GLU A 95 -15.45 -3.06 -11.18
N ALA A 96 -16.43 -3.92 -10.84
CA ALA A 96 -16.58 -4.44 -9.48
C ALA A 96 -15.36 -5.29 -9.07
N ARG A 97 -14.86 -6.12 -9.99
CA ARG A 97 -13.64 -6.93 -9.77
C ARG A 97 -12.43 -6.06 -9.54
N GLN A 98 -12.27 -5.00 -10.31
CA GLN A 98 -11.17 -4.04 -10.16
C GLN A 98 -11.25 -3.29 -8.83
N THR A 99 -12.44 -2.84 -8.44
CA THR A 99 -12.67 -2.14 -7.16
C THR A 99 -12.27 -3.03 -5.97
N VAL A 100 -12.72 -4.29 -5.95
CA VAL A 100 -12.36 -5.25 -4.88
C VAL A 100 -10.86 -5.52 -4.87
N LYS A 101 -10.26 -5.74 -6.06
CA LYS A 101 -8.82 -5.98 -6.19
C LYS A 101 -8.01 -4.78 -5.68
N GLU A 102 -8.40 -3.56 -5.99
CA GLU A 102 -7.72 -2.35 -5.53
C GLU A 102 -7.85 -2.17 -4.02
N ALA A 103 -9.04 -2.43 -3.46
CA ALA A 103 -9.26 -2.35 -2.02
C ALA A 103 -8.35 -3.31 -1.24
N VAL A 104 -8.13 -4.52 -1.75
CA VAL A 104 -7.36 -5.57 -1.06
C VAL A 104 -5.88 -5.55 -1.47
N ALA A 105 -5.56 -5.29 -2.74
CA ALA A 105 -4.19 -5.36 -3.26
C ALA A 105 -3.25 -4.33 -2.62
N GLY A 106 -3.76 -3.17 -2.20
CA GLY A 106 -2.99 -2.17 -1.47
C GLY A 106 -2.44 -2.72 -0.15
N LEU A 107 -3.28 -3.44 0.58
CA LEU A 107 -2.92 -4.09 1.85
C LEU A 107 -1.84 -5.14 1.64
N VAL A 108 -2.03 -5.97 0.63
CA VAL A 108 -1.13 -7.08 0.30
C VAL A 108 0.26 -6.57 -0.07
N ARG A 109 0.36 -5.60 -0.99
CA ARG A 109 1.65 -5.05 -1.43
C ARG A 109 2.44 -4.40 -0.29
N ALA A 110 1.75 -3.75 0.63
CA ALA A 110 2.40 -3.13 1.78
C ALA A 110 2.88 -4.16 2.81
N ALA A 111 2.22 -5.31 2.92
CA ALA A 111 2.49 -6.31 3.95
C ALA A 111 3.53 -7.38 3.54
N ILE A 112 3.73 -7.66 2.24
CA ILE A 112 4.64 -8.74 1.79
C ILE A 112 6.10 -8.26 1.80
N PRO A 113 7.02 -8.99 2.45
CA PRO A 113 8.44 -8.83 2.19
C PRO A 113 8.76 -9.16 0.72
N GLN A 114 9.40 -8.23 -0.01
CA GLN A 114 9.75 -8.41 -1.42
C GLN A 114 10.65 -9.63 -1.68
N THR A 115 11.29 -10.15 -0.64
CA THR A 115 12.17 -11.33 -0.67
C THR A 115 11.44 -12.67 -0.83
N LEU A 116 10.10 -12.69 -0.67
CA LEU A 116 9.31 -13.91 -0.79
C LEU A 116 8.80 -14.18 -2.20
N GLY A 117 9.46 -13.74 -3.25
CA GLY A 117 9.11 -13.79 -4.67
C GLY A 117 8.45 -15.06 -5.26
N LEU A 118 7.74 -15.84 -4.45
CA LEU A 118 7.13 -17.12 -4.74
C LEU A 118 5.60 -17.01 -4.74
N HIS A 119 4.93 -17.98 -5.34
CA HIS A 119 3.48 -18.09 -5.25
C HIS A 119 3.04 -18.33 -3.81
N TRP A 120 2.12 -17.52 -3.34
CA TRP A 120 1.55 -17.55 -2.01
C TRP A 120 0.07 -17.19 -2.09
N TYR A 121 -0.70 -17.75 -1.18
CA TYR A 121 -2.15 -17.62 -1.14
C TYR A 121 -2.60 -17.27 0.27
N GLY A 122 -3.87 -16.95 0.45
CA GLY A 122 -4.45 -16.75 1.77
C GLY A 122 -5.52 -15.67 1.81
N GLN A 123 -5.62 -15.00 2.92
CA GLN A 123 -6.62 -13.97 3.23
C GLN A 123 -6.76 -12.88 2.14
N GLN A 124 -5.67 -12.52 1.47
CA GLN A 124 -5.66 -11.57 0.36
C GLN A 124 -6.41 -12.06 -0.89
N ASP A 125 -6.62 -13.37 -1.04
CA ASP A 125 -7.36 -13.94 -2.17
C ASP A 125 -8.87 -13.70 -2.08
N ALA A 126 -9.34 -13.12 -0.99
CA ALA A 126 -10.74 -12.75 -0.79
C ALA A 126 -11.32 -11.98 -1.99
N TYR A 127 -10.51 -11.19 -2.72
CA TYR A 127 -10.99 -10.40 -3.85
C TYR A 127 -11.49 -11.21 -5.06
N TRP A 128 -11.11 -12.49 -5.17
CA TRP A 128 -11.55 -13.34 -6.28
C TRP A 128 -12.35 -14.56 -5.83
N VAL A 129 -12.39 -14.84 -4.54
CA VAL A 129 -13.12 -15.97 -3.96
C VAL A 129 -14.45 -15.48 -3.38
N PRO A 130 -15.59 -15.68 -4.04
CA PRO A 130 -16.86 -15.26 -3.48
C PRO A 130 -17.35 -16.21 -2.41
N PRO A 131 -18.10 -15.71 -1.46
CA PRO A 131 -18.84 -16.57 -0.55
C PRO A 131 -19.98 -17.30 -1.29
N GLY A 132 -20.16 -18.61 -0.99
CA GLY A 132 -21.32 -19.37 -1.44
C GLY A 132 -21.42 -19.63 -2.95
N SER A 133 -20.32 -19.99 -3.58
CA SER A 133 -20.26 -20.22 -5.03
C SER A 133 -20.96 -21.52 -5.50
N GLY A 134 -21.14 -22.49 -4.62
CA GLY A 134 -21.61 -23.84 -4.95
C GLY A 134 -20.60 -24.71 -5.70
N ASP A 135 -19.44 -24.18 -6.09
CA ASP A 135 -18.34 -24.92 -6.68
C ASP A 135 -17.47 -25.53 -5.57
N PRO A 136 -17.32 -26.86 -5.47
CA PRO A 136 -16.58 -27.49 -4.39
C PRO A 136 -15.12 -27.04 -4.24
N GLU A 137 -14.45 -26.73 -5.35
CA GLU A 137 -13.06 -26.25 -5.32
C GLU A 137 -13.01 -24.79 -4.83
N LEU A 138 -13.94 -23.95 -5.27
CA LEU A 138 -14.03 -22.57 -4.78
C LEU A 138 -14.37 -22.50 -3.29
N GLU A 139 -15.15 -23.44 -2.78
CA GLU A 139 -15.44 -23.52 -1.35
C GLU A 139 -14.21 -23.87 -0.50
N LEU A 140 -13.23 -24.65 -1.04
CA LEU A 140 -11.94 -24.84 -0.37
C LEU A 140 -11.17 -23.52 -0.27
N TRP A 141 -11.10 -22.76 -1.35
CA TRP A 141 -10.48 -21.45 -1.36
C TRP A 141 -11.20 -20.47 -0.44
N ALA A 142 -12.53 -20.48 -0.42
CA ALA A 142 -13.32 -19.68 0.50
C ALA A 142 -13.05 -20.04 1.98
N THR A 143 -12.88 -21.33 2.26
CA THR A 143 -12.48 -21.79 3.59
C THR A 143 -11.10 -21.25 3.97
N LEU A 144 -10.12 -21.32 3.08
CA LEU A 144 -8.75 -20.83 3.34
C LEU A 144 -8.70 -19.32 3.58
N VAL A 145 -9.45 -18.54 2.79
CA VAL A 145 -9.55 -17.10 3.01
C VAL A 145 -10.10 -16.77 4.41
N ARG A 146 -11.02 -17.59 4.91
CA ARG A 146 -11.64 -17.43 6.25
C ARG A 146 -10.85 -18.03 7.39
N SER A 147 -9.91 -18.96 7.12
CA SER A 147 -9.32 -19.81 8.17
C SER A 147 -7.88 -19.45 8.51
N CYS A 148 -7.10 -18.90 7.59
CA CYS A 148 -5.68 -18.60 7.87
C CYS A 148 -5.23 -17.29 7.27
N GLY A 149 -4.02 -16.86 7.64
CA GLY A 149 -3.31 -15.76 7.00
C GLY A 149 -2.74 -16.21 5.66
N TRP A 150 -1.44 -16.08 5.48
CA TRP A 150 -0.79 -16.45 4.23
C TRP A 150 -0.23 -17.85 4.29
N TRP A 151 -0.20 -18.56 3.13
CA TRP A 151 0.37 -19.87 3.06
C TRP A 151 1.11 -20.09 1.75
N TRP A 152 2.14 -20.93 1.83
CA TRP A 152 3.08 -21.25 0.77
C TRP A 152 3.08 -22.75 0.55
N PRO A 153 2.48 -23.26 -0.54
CA PRO A 153 2.54 -24.67 -0.89
C PRO A 153 3.94 -25.06 -1.36
N ARG A 154 4.43 -26.20 -0.90
CA ARG A 154 5.66 -26.83 -1.33
C ARG A 154 5.42 -28.32 -1.48
N GLU A 155 6.33 -29.00 -2.18
CA GLU A 155 6.30 -30.43 -2.25
C GLU A 155 6.50 -31.06 -0.88
N GLY A 156 5.52 -31.86 -0.43
CA GLY A 156 5.54 -32.53 0.88
C GLY A 156 5.42 -31.62 2.12
N VAL A 157 5.45 -30.28 1.98
CA VAL A 157 5.33 -29.35 3.11
C VAL A 157 4.54 -28.11 2.74
N CYS A 158 3.74 -27.59 3.66
CA CYS A 158 3.06 -26.33 3.51
C CYS A 158 3.37 -25.41 4.71
N VAL A 159 3.91 -24.23 4.42
CA VAL A 159 4.12 -23.20 5.45
C VAL A 159 2.87 -22.35 5.52
N VAL A 160 2.32 -22.16 6.73
CA VAL A 160 1.09 -21.39 6.96
C VAL A 160 1.36 -20.35 8.03
N ALA A 161 1.00 -19.09 7.77
CA ALA A 161 1.12 -18.01 8.74
C ALA A 161 -0.19 -17.76 9.49
N GLU A 162 -0.06 -17.40 10.76
CA GLU A 162 -1.15 -16.84 11.54
C GLU A 162 -1.66 -15.54 10.88
N ARG A 163 -2.88 -15.17 11.24
CA ARG A 163 -3.45 -13.88 10.89
C ARG A 163 -2.80 -12.76 11.70
N PRO A 164 -2.81 -11.53 11.17
CA PRO A 164 -2.38 -10.38 11.94
C PRO A 164 -3.33 -10.12 13.11
N LEU A 165 -2.78 -9.61 14.21
CA LEU A 165 -3.54 -9.15 15.38
C LEU A 165 -4.25 -7.82 15.11
N ALA A 166 -3.73 -7.03 14.18
CA ALA A 166 -4.32 -5.75 13.81
C ALA A 166 -3.99 -5.40 12.36
N ILE A 167 -4.98 -4.82 11.67
CA ILE A 167 -4.84 -4.17 10.36
C ILE A 167 -5.48 -2.79 10.47
N ARG A 168 -4.68 -1.74 10.32
CA ARG A 168 -5.13 -0.34 10.40
C ARG A 168 -5.17 0.23 9.01
N THR A 169 -6.33 0.78 8.64
CA THR A 169 -6.58 1.33 7.31
C THR A 169 -7.24 2.69 7.41
N GLU A 170 -7.18 3.42 6.32
CA GLU A 170 -7.99 4.61 6.08
C GLU A 170 -8.74 4.52 4.75
N PRO A 171 -9.89 5.19 4.58
CA PRO A 171 -10.60 5.25 3.31
C PRO A 171 -9.77 5.96 2.22
N SER A 172 -9.83 5.43 0.99
CA SER A 172 -9.17 6.03 -0.18
C SER A 172 -10.08 5.88 -1.41
N GLY A 173 -10.97 6.86 -1.63
CA GLY A 173 -12.02 6.75 -2.64
C GLY A 173 -13.02 5.65 -2.29
N SER A 174 -13.20 4.69 -3.18
CA SER A 174 -14.01 3.48 -2.95
C SER A 174 -13.22 2.32 -2.34
N ALA A 175 -11.93 2.51 -2.05
CA ALA A 175 -11.02 1.50 -1.53
C ALA A 175 -10.50 1.85 -0.13
N TYR A 176 -9.67 0.96 0.42
CA TYR A 176 -8.95 1.18 1.67
C TYR A 176 -7.45 1.08 1.43
N ARG A 177 -6.68 1.83 2.18
CA ARG A 177 -5.22 1.74 2.17
C ARG A 177 -4.68 1.62 3.58
N LEU A 178 -3.55 0.92 3.73
CA LEU A 178 -2.89 0.80 5.03
C LEU A 178 -2.42 2.17 5.52
N HIS A 179 -2.72 2.48 6.77
CA HIS A 179 -2.27 3.71 7.40
C HIS A 179 -2.23 3.56 8.92
N SER A 180 -1.17 4.10 9.54
CA SER A 180 -1.11 4.29 10.99
C SER A 180 -0.16 5.43 11.31
N ALA A 181 -0.59 6.33 12.19
CA ALA A 181 0.21 7.47 12.65
C ALA A 181 1.03 7.18 13.93
N THR A 182 0.83 6.03 14.57
CA THR A 182 1.39 5.77 15.91
C THR A 182 2.09 4.42 16.05
N GLY A 183 2.38 3.75 14.96
CA GLY A 183 3.04 2.44 14.98
C GLY A 183 2.77 1.66 13.71
N PRO A 184 2.95 0.34 13.69
CA PRO A 184 2.71 -0.46 12.50
C PRO A 184 1.22 -0.48 12.10
N ALA A 185 0.97 -0.40 10.80
CA ALA A 185 -0.38 -0.54 10.23
C ALA A 185 -0.86 -2.00 10.26
N VAL A 186 0.06 -2.98 10.17
CA VAL A 186 -0.24 -4.41 10.34
C VAL A 186 0.66 -4.95 11.45
N VAL A 187 0.09 -5.71 12.38
CA VAL A 187 0.81 -6.31 13.52
C VAL A 187 0.55 -7.80 13.57
N TYR A 188 1.59 -8.59 13.71
CA TYR A 188 1.51 -10.04 13.85
C TYR A 188 1.82 -10.52 15.28
N PRO A 189 1.46 -11.78 15.65
CA PRO A 189 1.63 -12.30 17.00
C PRO A 189 3.06 -12.35 17.52
N ASP A 190 4.06 -12.42 16.66
CA ASP A 190 5.49 -12.39 17.01
C ASP A 190 6.06 -10.97 17.17
N GLY A 191 5.22 -9.95 17.08
CA GLY A 191 5.62 -8.55 17.15
C GLY A 191 6.12 -7.97 15.81
N TRP A 192 6.27 -8.80 14.77
CA TRP A 192 6.59 -8.27 13.46
C TRP A 192 5.42 -7.43 12.92
N GLY A 193 5.76 -6.32 12.28
CA GLY A 193 4.75 -5.40 11.76
C GLY A 193 5.17 -4.70 10.48
N VAL A 194 4.18 -4.14 9.80
CA VAL A 194 4.37 -3.35 8.59
C VAL A 194 3.91 -1.92 8.85
N HIS A 195 4.82 -0.97 8.73
CA HIS A 195 4.51 0.44 8.81
C HIS A 195 4.07 0.96 7.45
N ALA A 196 3.00 1.74 7.45
CA ALA A 196 2.48 2.35 6.23
C ALA A 196 1.92 3.75 6.51
N TRP A 197 2.24 4.67 5.62
CA TRP A 197 1.75 6.04 5.61
C TRP A 197 0.95 6.28 4.34
N HIS A 198 -0.36 6.49 4.47
CA HIS A 198 -1.28 6.70 3.34
C HIS A 198 -1.11 5.69 2.19
N GLY A 199 -0.99 4.40 2.53
CA GLY A 199 -0.81 3.31 1.57
C GLY A 199 0.63 3.05 1.15
N THR A 200 1.55 3.92 1.45
CA THR A 200 2.98 3.74 1.16
C THR A 200 3.64 2.99 2.31
N ARG A 201 4.25 1.83 2.02
CA ARG A 201 5.08 1.12 3.00
C ARG A 201 6.31 1.96 3.32
N VAL A 202 6.57 2.13 4.61
CA VAL A 202 7.69 2.92 5.11
C VAL A 202 8.48 2.14 6.17
N PRO A 203 9.76 2.45 6.40
CA PRO A 203 10.49 1.99 7.58
C PRO A 203 9.84 2.48 8.88
N SER A 204 10.01 1.75 9.98
CA SER A 204 9.41 2.09 11.28
C SER A 204 9.75 3.50 11.75
N TRP A 205 10.98 3.95 11.51
CA TRP A 205 11.44 5.26 11.92
C TRP A 205 10.61 6.43 11.36
N VAL A 206 9.96 6.24 10.21
CA VAL A 206 9.08 7.26 9.61
C VAL A 206 7.90 7.57 10.50
N ILE A 207 7.40 6.57 11.21
CA ILE A 207 6.24 6.69 12.11
C ILE A 207 6.67 6.87 13.57
N GLU A 208 7.66 6.10 14.02
CA GLU A 208 8.01 6.01 15.43
C GLU A 208 8.98 7.10 15.89
N ASP A 209 9.91 7.50 15.02
CA ASP A 209 10.95 8.49 15.34
C ASP A 209 11.43 9.24 14.09
N PRO A 210 10.54 10.03 13.44
CA PRO A 210 10.91 10.84 12.29
C PRO A 210 11.76 12.02 12.72
N THR A 211 12.97 12.13 12.17
CA THR A 211 13.86 13.27 12.40
C THR A 211 14.38 13.81 11.07
N ALA A 212 14.68 15.13 11.05
CA ALA A 212 15.23 15.76 9.85
C ALA A 212 16.53 15.09 9.38
N ASP A 213 17.34 14.58 10.30
CA ASP A 213 18.58 13.87 9.96
C ASP A 213 18.34 12.52 9.27
N ARG A 214 17.35 11.76 9.71
CA ARG A 214 16.93 10.52 9.05
C ARG A 214 16.33 10.80 7.69
N ILE A 215 15.46 11.80 7.59
CA ILE A 215 14.83 12.26 6.35
C ILE A 215 15.91 12.66 5.32
N ASN A 216 16.91 13.41 5.74
CA ASN A 216 17.97 13.88 4.85
C ASN A 216 18.91 12.76 4.34
N ARG A 217 19.01 11.63 5.08
CA ARG A 217 19.81 10.46 4.70
C ARG A 217 19.02 9.44 3.88
N GLU A 218 17.70 9.58 3.81
CA GLU A 218 16.85 8.66 3.05
C GLU A 218 16.99 8.90 1.55
N PHE A 219 17.26 7.84 0.78
CA PHE A 219 17.41 7.91 -0.69
C PHE A 219 16.06 7.73 -1.42
N ASN A 220 15.14 6.99 -0.83
CA ASN A 220 13.83 6.78 -1.43
C ASN A 220 12.97 8.05 -1.29
N VAL A 221 12.65 8.67 -2.42
CA VAL A 221 11.90 9.94 -2.49
C VAL A 221 10.52 9.81 -1.85
N GLU A 222 9.84 8.68 -2.03
CA GLU A 222 8.50 8.46 -1.46
C GLU A 222 8.56 8.26 0.06
N VAL A 223 9.54 7.52 0.56
CA VAL A 223 9.75 7.38 2.01
C VAL A 223 10.07 8.72 2.64
N ARG A 224 10.92 9.53 1.98
CA ARG A 224 11.24 10.89 2.42
C ARG A 224 10.02 11.78 2.46
N ARG A 225 9.18 11.75 1.42
CA ARG A 225 7.91 12.49 1.37
C ARG A 225 7.01 12.10 2.54
N CYS A 226 6.79 10.81 2.76
CA CYS A 226 5.98 10.31 3.87
C CYS A 226 6.51 10.78 5.23
N ALA A 227 7.84 10.74 5.43
CA ALA A 227 8.47 11.15 6.68
C ALA A 227 8.31 12.65 6.94
N VAL A 228 8.43 13.49 5.90
CA VAL A 228 8.18 14.94 6.04
C VAL A 228 6.70 15.22 6.29
N GLU A 229 5.79 14.52 5.61
CA GLU A 229 4.35 14.67 5.85
C GLU A 229 3.98 14.29 7.29
N HIS A 230 4.56 13.21 7.80
CA HIS A 230 4.29 12.76 9.17
C HIS A 230 4.90 13.70 10.21
N LEU A 231 6.17 14.09 10.08
CA LEU A 231 6.84 15.03 10.97
C LEU A 231 6.21 16.43 10.93
N GLY A 232 5.73 16.83 9.77
CA GLY A 232 5.25 18.17 9.46
C GLY A 232 6.37 19.13 9.00
N TRP A 233 6.05 19.97 8.03
CA TRP A 233 7.02 20.90 7.42
C TRP A 233 7.64 21.87 8.43
N ALA A 234 6.89 22.35 9.41
CA ALA A 234 7.40 23.28 10.42
C ALA A 234 8.51 22.63 11.26
N ALA A 235 8.24 21.44 11.79
CA ALA A 235 9.22 20.69 12.58
C ALA A 235 10.44 20.27 11.74
N TYR A 236 10.22 19.85 10.47
CA TYR A 236 11.33 19.53 9.57
C TYR A 236 12.24 20.73 9.30
N ILE A 237 11.67 21.91 9.00
CA ILE A 237 12.42 23.14 8.75
C ILE A 237 13.25 23.53 9.98
N GLU A 238 12.64 23.50 11.16
CA GLU A 238 13.29 23.80 12.43
C GLU A 238 14.44 22.84 12.74
N GLN A 239 14.17 21.52 12.73
CA GLN A 239 15.18 20.50 13.01
C GLN A 239 16.32 20.46 11.99
N ALA A 240 16.03 20.72 10.71
CA ALA A 240 17.02 20.79 9.66
C ALA A 240 17.82 22.10 9.66
N GLY A 241 17.42 23.08 10.45
CA GLY A 241 18.05 24.40 10.52
C GLY A 241 17.93 25.17 9.19
N LEU A 242 16.81 25.01 8.47
CA LEU A 242 16.66 25.67 7.17
C LEU A 242 16.43 27.16 7.35
N ARG A 243 17.25 27.95 6.70
CA ARG A 243 17.13 29.42 6.74
C ARG A 243 16.16 29.90 5.66
N LEU A 244 15.11 30.61 6.08
CA LEU A 244 14.23 31.34 5.18
C LEU A 244 15.02 32.40 4.41
N LEU A 245 14.95 32.36 3.09
CA LEU A 245 15.56 33.36 2.21
C LEU A 245 14.60 34.48 1.87
N SER A 246 13.41 34.12 1.41
CA SER A 246 12.39 35.07 1.04
C SER A 246 11.00 34.43 1.08
N ARG A 247 9.98 35.29 1.13
CA ARG A 247 8.57 34.92 1.04
C ARG A 247 7.82 35.91 0.15
N ALA A 248 6.76 35.42 -0.47
CA ALA A 248 5.86 36.23 -1.27
C ALA A 248 4.43 35.70 -1.16
N PRO A 249 3.40 36.56 -1.26
CA PRO A 249 2.04 36.09 -1.42
C PRO A 249 1.92 35.15 -2.61
N ASP A 250 1.10 34.11 -2.48
CA ASP A 250 0.78 33.25 -3.63
C ASP A 250 -0.39 33.85 -4.44
N PRO A 251 -0.14 34.41 -5.62
CA PRO A 251 -1.15 35.19 -6.34
C PRO A 251 -2.43 34.40 -6.71
N GLY A 252 -2.29 33.10 -6.93
CA GLY A 252 -3.43 32.22 -7.26
C GLY A 252 -4.08 31.54 -6.07
N ASN A 253 -3.63 31.83 -4.86
CA ASN A 253 -4.08 31.19 -3.63
C ASN A 253 -4.18 32.22 -2.49
N PRO A 254 -5.22 33.09 -2.51
CA PRO A 254 -5.36 34.22 -1.60
C PRO A 254 -5.23 33.79 -0.12
N GLY A 255 -4.46 34.55 0.65
CA GLY A 255 -4.18 34.26 2.05
C GLY A 255 -3.08 33.22 2.30
N CYS A 256 -2.49 32.64 1.23
CA CYS A 256 -1.34 31.76 1.33
C CYS A 256 -0.06 32.44 0.88
N GLU A 257 1.07 31.94 1.39
CA GLU A 257 2.41 32.42 1.04
C GLU A 257 3.24 31.31 0.42
N LEU A 258 4.07 31.68 -0.53
CA LEU A 258 5.22 30.93 -1.01
C LEU A 258 6.43 31.28 -0.15
N GLN A 259 7.15 30.29 0.35
CA GLN A 259 8.32 30.48 1.19
C GLN A 259 9.52 29.73 0.59
N LEU A 260 10.65 30.40 0.47
CA LEU A 260 11.86 29.85 -0.10
C LEU A 260 12.94 29.70 0.97
N TYR A 261 13.44 28.47 1.13
CA TYR A 261 14.46 28.12 2.13
C TYR A 261 15.73 27.62 1.46
N ASN A 262 16.88 27.88 2.10
CA ASN A 262 18.15 27.29 1.70
C ASN A 262 18.20 25.82 2.15
N LEU A 263 18.57 24.92 1.21
CA LEU A 263 18.89 23.54 1.55
C LEU A 263 20.42 23.38 1.71
N PRO A 264 20.90 22.78 2.80
CA PRO A 264 22.33 22.56 3.01
C PRO A 264 22.91 21.68 1.91
N PRO A 265 23.93 22.14 1.13
CA PRO A 265 24.48 21.38 0.01
C PRO A 265 25.03 20.01 0.42
N GLN A 266 25.55 19.90 1.63
CA GLN A 266 26.12 18.67 2.19
C GLN A 266 25.13 17.52 2.30
N LYS A 267 23.84 17.85 2.44
CA LYS A 267 22.75 16.87 2.64
C LYS A 267 21.99 16.57 1.34
N TRP A 268 22.13 17.39 0.30
CA TRP A 268 21.32 17.30 -0.93
C TRP A 268 22.12 17.11 -2.21
N HIS A 269 23.41 16.83 -2.11
CA HIS A 269 24.35 16.53 -3.21
C HIS A 269 24.49 17.59 -4.30
N ALA A 270 23.69 18.65 -4.26
CA ALA A 270 23.81 19.82 -5.14
C ALA A 270 23.18 21.04 -4.48
N PRO A 271 23.69 22.24 -4.77
CA PRO A 271 23.05 23.48 -4.33
C PRO A 271 21.59 23.51 -4.78
N SER A 272 20.69 23.65 -3.85
CA SER A 272 19.25 23.66 -4.13
C SER A 272 18.50 24.41 -3.04
N ARG A 273 17.27 24.75 -3.33
CA ARG A 273 16.37 25.41 -2.40
C ARG A 273 15.09 24.61 -2.23
N LEU A 274 14.41 24.85 -1.12
CA LEU A 274 13.09 24.31 -0.84
C LEU A 274 12.07 25.45 -1.04
N LEU A 275 11.20 25.30 -2.00
CA LEU A 275 10.00 26.12 -2.13
C LEU A 275 8.87 25.45 -1.37
N LEU A 276 8.39 26.05 -0.30
CA LEU A 276 7.22 25.60 0.44
C LEU A 276 5.99 26.36 -0.06
N ALA A 277 4.97 25.62 -0.46
CA ALA A 277 3.70 26.16 -0.96
C ALA A 277 2.51 25.46 -0.29
N VAL A 278 1.34 26.09 -0.35
CA VAL A 278 0.07 25.53 0.11
C VAL A 278 -0.75 25.15 -1.13
N ASN A 279 -1.34 23.97 -1.12
CA ASN A 279 -2.22 23.54 -2.22
C ASN A 279 -3.41 24.49 -2.35
N GLY A 280 -3.73 24.91 -3.58
CA GLY A 280 -4.91 25.71 -3.88
C GLY A 280 -6.22 24.97 -3.66
N SER A 281 -6.20 23.64 -3.78
CA SER A 281 -7.36 22.78 -3.53
C SER A 281 -7.49 22.43 -2.04
N VAL A 282 -8.72 22.43 -1.56
CA VAL A 282 -9.07 21.97 -0.21
C VAL A 282 -9.22 20.45 -0.25
N GLU A 283 -8.57 19.75 0.65
CA GLU A 283 -8.71 18.31 0.84
C GLU A 283 -10.10 17.96 1.40
N ARG A 284 -10.46 16.68 1.38
CA ARG A 284 -11.77 16.20 1.87
C ARG A 284 -12.02 16.48 3.35
N ASP A 285 -10.96 16.62 4.14
CA ASP A 285 -10.99 16.97 5.58
C ASP A 285 -11.11 18.46 5.84
N GLY A 286 -11.25 19.29 4.80
CA GLY A 286 -11.34 20.75 4.90
C GLY A 286 -9.99 21.44 5.03
N THR A 287 -8.88 20.72 5.06
CA THR A 287 -7.54 21.29 5.17
C THR A 287 -6.92 21.56 3.79
N ARG A 288 -5.88 22.39 3.75
CA ARG A 288 -5.03 22.59 2.58
C ARG A 288 -3.64 22.04 2.86
N ARG A 289 -3.19 21.10 2.03
CA ARG A 289 -1.86 20.52 2.18
C ARG A 289 -0.76 21.52 1.90
N ARG A 290 0.27 21.46 2.73
CA ARG A 290 1.56 22.08 2.42
C ARG A 290 2.43 21.06 1.69
N TYR A 291 3.15 21.51 0.69
CA TYR A 291 4.13 20.70 -0.03
C TYR A 291 5.39 21.48 -0.29
N GLY A 292 6.52 20.78 -0.29
CA GLY A 292 7.82 21.35 -0.57
C GLY A 292 8.34 20.86 -1.90
N LEU A 293 8.78 21.76 -2.73
CA LEU A 293 9.41 21.50 -4.00
C LEU A 293 10.90 21.83 -3.92
N ARG A 294 11.74 20.88 -4.36
CA ARG A 294 13.15 21.17 -4.56
C ARG A 294 13.32 21.95 -5.84
N VAL A 295 13.95 23.11 -5.76
CA VAL A 295 14.18 24.00 -6.89
C VAL A 295 15.68 24.33 -6.99
N PRO A 296 16.18 24.75 -8.17
CA PRO A 296 17.56 25.22 -8.34
C PRO A 296 17.93 26.35 -7.38
N ALA A 297 19.21 26.40 -7.00
CA ALA A 297 19.72 27.38 -6.03
C ALA A 297 19.83 28.82 -6.58
N GLU A 298 19.64 28.99 -7.88
CA GLU A 298 19.69 30.29 -8.55
C GLU A 298 18.50 31.20 -8.27
N PHE A 299 17.35 30.62 -7.83
CA PHE A 299 16.15 31.40 -7.57
C PHE A 299 16.20 32.06 -6.20
N ASP A 300 16.25 33.39 -6.15
CA ASP A 300 16.19 34.18 -4.91
C ASP A 300 14.77 34.62 -4.56
N HIS A 301 13.84 34.52 -5.49
CA HIS A 301 12.45 34.93 -5.29
C HIS A 301 11.49 33.75 -5.43
N PRO A 302 10.51 33.58 -4.49
CA PRO A 302 9.60 32.43 -4.49
C PRO A 302 8.73 32.31 -5.74
N LEU A 303 8.31 33.44 -6.34
CA LEU A 303 7.51 33.43 -7.58
C LEU A 303 8.29 32.89 -8.77
N ASP A 304 9.60 33.17 -8.88
CA ASP A 304 10.44 32.64 -9.94
C ASP A 304 10.65 31.14 -9.75
N ALA A 305 10.89 30.71 -8.53
CA ALA A 305 11.01 29.29 -8.19
C ALA A 305 9.69 28.53 -8.45
N ALA A 306 8.55 29.12 -8.14
CA ALA A 306 7.24 28.56 -8.43
C ALA A 306 6.99 28.52 -9.95
N GLY A 307 7.30 29.59 -10.69
CA GLY A 307 7.19 29.64 -12.14
C GLY A 307 8.00 28.55 -12.80
N TRP A 308 9.25 28.38 -12.38
CA TRP A 308 10.14 27.35 -12.91
C TRP A 308 9.53 25.93 -12.82
N SER A 309 8.85 25.61 -11.73
CA SER A 309 8.23 24.28 -11.56
C SER A 309 7.10 23.98 -12.57
N TYR A 310 6.59 25.01 -13.24
CA TYR A 310 5.59 24.92 -14.32
C TYR A 310 6.19 25.25 -15.70
N GLY A 311 7.50 25.45 -15.82
CA GLY A 311 8.13 25.90 -17.06
C GLY A 311 7.79 27.35 -17.43
N LEU A 312 7.47 28.22 -16.45
CA LEU A 312 7.04 29.59 -16.59
C LEU A 312 8.04 30.54 -15.91
N THR A 313 8.01 31.80 -16.30
CA THR A 313 8.65 32.88 -15.52
C THR A 313 7.80 33.22 -14.28
N GLY A 314 8.38 33.81 -13.26
CA GLY A 314 7.64 34.28 -12.07
C GLY A 314 6.51 35.26 -12.43
N ALA A 315 6.73 36.14 -13.42
CA ALA A 315 5.71 37.06 -13.90
C ALA A 315 4.54 36.34 -14.62
N GLN A 316 4.81 35.27 -15.34
CA GLN A 316 3.77 34.43 -15.97
C GLN A 316 3.03 33.62 -14.91
N TYR A 317 3.77 33.05 -13.95
CA TYR A 317 3.18 32.33 -12.82
C TYR A 317 2.23 33.24 -12.01
N ALA A 318 2.59 34.49 -11.78
CA ALA A 318 1.78 35.45 -11.07
C ALA A 318 0.41 35.74 -11.73
N ARG A 319 0.27 35.46 -13.03
CA ARG A 319 -0.97 35.68 -13.80
C ARG A 319 -1.84 34.42 -13.92
N LEU A 320 -1.40 33.27 -13.40
CA LEU A 320 -2.20 32.06 -13.44
C LEU A 320 -3.45 32.20 -12.54
N GLN A 321 -4.63 31.89 -13.11
CA GLN A 321 -5.90 32.00 -12.38
C GLN A 321 -6.25 30.73 -11.59
N ARG A 322 -5.67 29.58 -11.93
CA ARG A 322 -5.86 28.29 -11.25
C ARG A 322 -4.52 27.58 -11.07
N ARG A 323 -4.32 27.05 -9.88
CA ARG A 323 -3.13 26.29 -9.50
C ARG A 323 -3.55 25.10 -8.67
N THR A 324 -3.41 23.92 -9.23
CA THR A 324 -3.67 22.65 -8.57
C THR A 324 -2.42 21.80 -8.62
#